data_88447c51705d8b979d5795d8f6b34182
#
_entry.id   88447c51705d8b979d5795d8f6b34182
#
_cell.length_a   1.000
_cell.length_b   1.000
_cell.length_c   1.000
_cell.angle_alpha   90.00
_cell.angle_beta   90.00
_cell.angle_gamma   90.00
#
_symmetry.space_group_name_H-M   'P 1'
#
loop_
_entity.id
_entity.type
_entity.pdbx_description
1 polymer ?
#
loop_
_entity_poly.entity_id
_entity_poly.type
_entity_poly.pdbx_seq_one_letter_code
_entity_poly.pdbx_strand_id
1 'polypeptide(L)'
;MSLLNKFIDSLQIRFFGSAFREVIHPFAFQGRMEQHNVIYMLNKGHLSVGPHAVPVSPGDFYFFPAGQQHQLRFGSGRQTVIGPEGFAGAHPREEFLRDVSCSEDFSQLKELYTEISFEVLLYNAIPFFEILQLPAIPMPADLEFGHLIRYITQEQEQNKLGRDKIISNYMEEIIIHLCRYIDSQARFRPYVERLEFLADRRLVDIVKYIQGNLEKDLSNKVIANIAYVSEDYVGQFFKSLTGQNLQDYIENQRLERAMQLLRTQPDNIQEIAHRVGFKDPAYFSRRFKLKFNANANSIRQFARKDAVGE
;
A
#
# COMPACT_ATOMS: atom_id res chain seq x y z
N MET A 1 25.31 -4.78 7.08
CA MET A 1 23.85 -4.89 7.27
C MET A 1 23.21 -4.02 6.18
N SER A 2 22.32 -4.58 5.35
CA SER A 2 21.66 -3.83 4.27
C SER A 2 20.91 -2.62 4.81
N LEU A 3 20.87 -1.53 4.03
CA LEU A 3 20.11 -0.33 4.38
C LEU A 3 18.61 -0.64 4.48
N LEU A 4 18.07 -1.48 3.59
CA LEU A 4 16.68 -1.94 3.63
C LEU A 4 16.34 -2.64 4.93
N ASN A 5 17.24 -3.48 5.46
CA ASN A 5 17.01 -4.21 6.69
C ASN A 5 16.81 -3.31 7.92
N LYS A 6 17.31 -2.05 7.88
CA LYS A 6 17.10 -1.08 8.96
C LYS A 6 15.67 -0.59 9.06
N PHE A 7 14.92 -0.70 7.97
CA PHE A 7 13.57 -0.13 7.86
C PHE A 7 12.45 -1.18 7.85
N ILE A 8 12.76 -2.47 7.65
CA ILE A 8 11.75 -3.54 7.51
C ILE A 8 10.76 -3.53 8.68
N ASP A 9 11.24 -3.45 9.93
CA ASP A 9 10.37 -3.45 11.12
C ASP A 9 9.49 -2.19 11.25
N SER A 10 9.78 -1.15 10.45
CA SER A 10 9.05 0.12 10.45
C SER A 10 8.10 0.26 9.25
N LEU A 11 8.03 -0.75 8.40
CA LEU A 11 7.11 -0.77 7.27
C LEU A 11 5.70 -1.13 7.75
N GLN A 12 4.73 -0.42 7.20
CA GLN A 12 3.31 -0.71 7.37
C GLN A 12 2.67 -0.89 6.00
N ILE A 13 1.94 -1.97 5.85
CA ILE A 13 1.35 -2.38 4.58
C ILE A 13 -0.15 -2.16 4.66
N ARG A 14 -0.69 -1.50 3.64
CA ARG A 14 -2.13 -1.35 3.41
C ARG A 14 -2.48 -2.13 2.16
N PHE A 15 -3.22 -3.19 2.33
CA PHE A 15 -3.74 -3.99 1.24
C PHE A 15 -5.05 -3.39 0.73
N PHE A 16 -5.17 -3.20 -0.60
CA PHE A 16 -6.39 -2.64 -1.21
C PHE A 16 -7.22 -3.71 -1.91
N GLY A 17 -6.58 -4.73 -2.47
CA GLY A 17 -7.30 -5.80 -3.10
C GLY A 17 -6.42 -6.69 -3.97
N SER A 18 -6.98 -7.86 -4.30
CA SER A 18 -6.43 -8.80 -5.24
C SER A 18 -7.54 -9.44 -6.07
N ALA A 19 -7.26 -9.79 -7.33
CA ALA A 19 -8.22 -10.46 -8.18
C ALA A 19 -7.53 -11.31 -9.26
N PHE A 20 -8.15 -12.44 -9.61
CA PHE A 20 -7.90 -13.13 -10.87
C PHE A 20 -8.69 -12.44 -11.97
N ARG A 21 -8.02 -12.12 -13.09
CA ARG A 21 -8.62 -11.39 -14.19
C ARG A 21 -8.41 -12.11 -15.52
N GLU A 22 -9.50 -12.44 -16.18
CA GLU A 22 -9.49 -12.90 -17.56
C GLU A 22 -9.48 -11.71 -18.51
N VAL A 23 -8.61 -11.76 -19.53
CA VAL A 23 -8.61 -10.79 -20.63
C VAL A 23 -9.58 -11.27 -21.71
N ILE A 24 -10.71 -10.57 -21.87
CA ILE A 24 -11.73 -10.87 -22.87
C ILE A 24 -11.30 -10.33 -24.24
N HIS A 25 -10.88 -9.07 -24.28
CA HIS A 25 -10.36 -8.42 -25.47
C HIS A 25 -8.98 -7.85 -25.21
N PRO A 26 -8.01 -8.06 -26.12
CA PRO A 26 -6.66 -7.57 -25.95
C PRO A 26 -6.61 -6.04 -25.87
N PHE A 27 -5.84 -5.52 -24.92
CA PHE A 27 -5.68 -4.09 -24.72
C PHE A 27 -4.26 -3.71 -24.29
N ALA A 28 -3.93 -2.43 -24.45
CA ALA A 28 -2.66 -1.87 -24.02
C ALA A 28 -2.88 -0.58 -23.25
N PHE A 29 -2.34 -0.49 -22.05
CA PHE A 29 -2.19 0.78 -21.34
C PHE A 29 -0.98 1.54 -21.87
N GLN A 30 -1.20 2.81 -22.26
CA GLN A 30 -0.14 3.68 -22.72
C GLN A 30 -0.02 4.90 -21.80
N GLY A 31 1.09 4.96 -21.04
CA GLY A 31 1.35 6.05 -20.11
C GLY A 31 0.46 6.02 -18.84
N ARG A 32 -0.08 4.85 -18.49
CA ARG A 32 -0.81 4.68 -17.22
C ARG A 32 0.11 4.89 -16.03
N MET A 33 -0.38 5.61 -15.04
CA MET A 33 0.26 5.79 -13.74
C MET A 33 -0.56 5.04 -12.70
N GLU A 34 0.03 4.05 -12.05
CA GLU A 34 -0.64 3.38 -10.95
C GLU A 34 -0.69 4.29 -9.72
N GLN A 35 -1.86 4.39 -9.09
CA GLN A 35 -2.05 5.17 -7.87
C GLN A 35 -1.48 4.46 -6.64
N HIS A 36 -1.38 3.13 -6.71
CA HIS A 36 -0.87 2.25 -5.67
C HIS A 36 0.25 1.38 -6.24
N ASN A 37 1.01 0.75 -5.34
CA ASN A 37 1.93 -0.30 -5.77
C ASN A 37 1.13 -1.50 -6.27
N VAL A 38 1.50 -2.05 -7.42
CA VAL A 38 0.80 -3.18 -8.02
C VAL A 38 1.77 -4.29 -8.38
N ILE A 39 1.37 -5.53 -8.10
CA ILE A 39 2.01 -6.73 -8.64
C ILE A 39 1.06 -7.37 -9.64
N TYR A 40 1.54 -7.55 -10.87
CA TYR A 40 0.89 -8.38 -11.88
C TYR A 40 1.61 -9.70 -12.01
N MET A 41 0.90 -10.82 -11.89
CA MET A 41 1.41 -12.17 -12.14
C MET A 41 0.69 -12.75 -13.36
N LEU A 42 1.43 -13.12 -14.39
CA LEU A 42 0.85 -13.82 -15.51
C LEU A 42 0.57 -15.28 -15.15
N ASN A 43 -0.69 -15.67 -15.10
CA ASN A 43 -1.07 -17.06 -14.85
C ASN A 43 -1.10 -17.88 -16.15
N LYS A 44 -1.62 -17.26 -17.24
CA LYS A 44 -1.77 -17.91 -18.55
C LYS A 44 -1.91 -16.89 -19.65
N GLY A 45 -1.40 -17.17 -20.85
CA GLY A 45 -1.55 -16.30 -22.02
C GLY A 45 -0.42 -15.32 -22.21
N HIS A 46 -0.75 -14.06 -22.52
CA HIS A 46 0.20 -13.06 -22.99
C HIS A 46 0.14 -11.76 -22.19
N LEU A 47 1.28 -11.37 -21.68
CA LEU A 47 1.53 -10.07 -21.08
C LEU A 47 2.88 -9.55 -21.58
N SER A 48 2.97 -8.28 -21.94
CA SER A 48 4.25 -7.66 -22.21
C SER A 48 4.36 -6.27 -21.59
N VAL A 49 5.59 -5.88 -21.24
CA VAL A 49 5.88 -4.70 -20.45
C VAL A 49 6.84 -3.76 -21.18
N GLY A 50 6.59 -2.47 -21.04
CA GLY A 50 7.45 -1.41 -21.52
C GLY A 50 7.33 -1.11 -23.00
N PRO A 51 8.09 -0.09 -23.50
CA PRO A 51 8.02 0.38 -24.87
C PRO A 51 8.47 -0.69 -25.89
N HIS A 52 9.37 -1.57 -25.49
CA HIS A 52 9.90 -2.65 -26.32
C HIS A 52 9.07 -3.93 -26.22
N ALA A 53 7.90 -3.92 -25.56
CA ALA A 53 7.02 -5.08 -25.41
C ALA A 53 7.76 -6.34 -24.91
N VAL A 54 8.54 -6.21 -23.84
CA VAL A 54 9.25 -7.35 -23.24
C VAL A 54 8.23 -8.37 -22.76
N PRO A 55 8.24 -9.61 -23.29
CA PRO A 55 7.26 -10.62 -22.91
C PRO A 55 7.47 -11.10 -21.47
N VAL A 56 6.36 -11.39 -20.79
CA VAL A 56 6.31 -12.00 -19.47
C VAL A 56 5.95 -13.47 -19.64
N SER A 57 6.66 -14.38 -18.98
CA SER A 57 6.35 -15.81 -19.00
C SER A 57 5.26 -16.17 -17.98
N PRO A 58 4.41 -17.17 -18.24
CA PRO A 58 3.48 -17.67 -17.24
C PRO A 58 4.19 -18.09 -15.95
N GLY A 59 3.70 -17.58 -14.82
CA GLY A 59 4.31 -17.71 -13.50
C GLY A 59 5.19 -16.55 -13.09
N ASP A 60 5.75 -15.80 -14.04
CA ASP A 60 6.51 -14.58 -13.74
C ASP A 60 5.59 -13.44 -13.31
N PHE A 61 6.14 -12.50 -12.59
CA PHE A 61 5.41 -11.33 -12.12
C PHE A 61 6.23 -10.05 -12.28
N TYR A 62 5.51 -8.95 -12.32
CA TYR A 62 6.07 -7.61 -12.36
C TYR A 62 5.56 -6.79 -11.19
N PHE A 63 6.48 -6.13 -10.50
CA PHE A 63 6.16 -5.13 -9.51
C PHE A 63 6.22 -3.73 -10.14
N PHE A 64 5.16 -2.96 -9.99
CA PHE A 64 5.05 -1.56 -10.42
C PHE A 64 4.90 -0.68 -9.19
N PRO A 65 5.92 0.13 -8.85
CA PRO A 65 5.78 1.15 -7.82
C PRO A 65 4.74 2.20 -8.22
N ALA A 66 4.01 2.73 -7.23
CA ALA A 66 3.08 3.84 -7.43
C ALA A 66 3.79 5.08 -8.00
N GLY A 67 3.05 5.91 -8.73
CA GLY A 67 3.55 7.16 -9.29
C GLY A 67 4.46 7.03 -10.52
N GLN A 68 4.75 5.81 -10.99
CA GLN A 68 5.55 5.57 -12.18
C GLN A 68 4.66 5.34 -13.41
N GLN A 69 5.02 5.97 -14.53
CA GLN A 69 4.36 5.69 -15.81
C GLN A 69 4.89 4.39 -16.40
N HIS A 70 3.98 3.58 -16.91
CA HIS A 70 4.34 2.32 -17.56
C HIS A 70 3.45 2.01 -18.76
N GLN A 71 3.92 1.06 -19.56
CA GLN A 71 3.19 0.51 -20.69
C GLN A 71 3.00 -0.98 -20.46
N LEU A 72 1.76 -1.43 -20.53
CA LEU A 72 1.38 -2.84 -20.36
C LEU A 72 0.51 -3.25 -21.53
N ARG A 73 0.73 -4.45 -22.06
CA ARG A 73 -0.08 -5.05 -23.10
C ARG A 73 -0.58 -6.40 -22.64
N PHE A 74 -1.88 -6.57 -22.63
CA PHE A 74 -2.58 -7.75 -22.18
C PHE A 74 -3.27 -8.45 -23.35
N GLY A 75 -3.09 -9.78 -23.43
CA GLY A 75 -3.69 -10.59 -24.47
C GLY A 75 -2.93 -10.58 -25.80
N SER A 76 -3.22 -11.55 -26.65
CA SER A 76 -2.61 -11.74 -27.96
C SER A 76 -3.41 -11.04 -29.07
N GLY A 77 -2.71 -10.61 -30.14
CA GLY A 77 -3.32 -10.02 -31.33
C GLY A 77 -3.40 -8.50 -31.30
N ARG A 78 -4.37 -7.93 -32.07
CA ARG A 78 -4.56 -6.47 -32.18
C ARG A 78 -5.13 -5.93 -30.88
N GLN A 79 -4.44 -4.96 -30.28
CA GLN A 79 -4.79 -4.39 -29.00
C GLN A 79 -5.52 -3.05 -29.17
N THR A 80 -6.54 -2.81 -28.32
CA THR A 80 -7.12 -1.50 -28.13
C THR A 80 -6.23 -0.69 -27.21
N VAL A 81 -5.85 0.52 -27.61
CA VAL A 81 -5.01 1.40 -26.78
C VAL A 81 -5.90 2.16 -25.81
N ILE A 82 -5.58 2.04 -24.53
CA ILE A 82 -6.24 2.73 -23.41
C ILE A 82 -5.25 3.78 -22.88
N GLY A 83 -5.71 5.03 -22.85
CA GLY A 83 -4.89 6.17 -22.44
C GLY A 83 -4.57 6.20 -20.93
N PRO A 84 -3.91 7.28 -20.46
CA PRO A 84 -3.51 7.44 -19.06
C PRO A 84 -4.69 7.41 -18.07
N GLU A 85 -5.89 7.78 -18.51
CA GLU A 85 -7.14 7.77 -17.72
C GLU A 85 -7.62 6.36 -17.35
N GLY A 86 -7.06 5.33 -17.99
CA GLY A 86 -7.48 3.95 -17.79
C GLY A 86 -8.86 3.63 -18.36
N PHE A 87 -9.57 2.70 -17.75
CA PHE A 87 -10.91 2.27 -18.16
C PHE A 87 -12.00 3.29 -17.76
N ALA A 88 -12.00 4.45 -18.40
CA ALA A 88 -13.00 5.48 -18.19
C ALA A 88 -13.69 5.86 -19.51
N GLY A 89 -14.94 6.22 -19.45
CA GLY A 89 -15.70 6.75 -20.58
C GLY A 89 -15.87 5.77 -21.75
N ALA A 90 -15.13 5.96 -22.84
CA ALA A 90 -15.26 5.19 -24.07
C ALA A 90 -14.81 3.73 -24.01
N HIS A 91 -14.13 3.35 -22.93
CA HIS A 91 -13.57 2.00 -22.74
C HIS A 91 -13.97 1.43 -21.38
N PRO A 92 -15.22 0.94 -21.22
CA PRO A 92 -15.64 0.34 -19.96
C PRO A 92 -14.84 -0.93 -19.70
N ARG A 93 -14.40 -1.09 -18.45
CA ARG A 93 -13.51 -2.19 -18.01
C ARG A 93 -14.08 -3.57 -18.37
N GLU A 94 -15.38 -3.73 -18.26
CA GLU A 94 -16.11 -4.98 -18.44
C GLU A 94 -16.03 -5.52 -19.88
N GLU A 95 -15.73 -4.70 -20.87
CA GLU A 95 -15.49 -5.13 -22.25
C GLU A 95 -14.14 -5.85 -22.39
N PHE A 96 -13.16 -5.52 -21.54
CA PHE A 96 -11.78 -6.01 -21.66
C PHE A 96 -11.43 -7.05 -20.62
N LEU A 97 -12.03 -6.96 -19.43
CA LEU A 97 -11.67 -7.75 -18.26
C LEU A 97 -12.90 -8.31 -17.56
N ARG A 98 -12.78 -9.57 -17.17
CA ARG A 98 -13.72 -10.25 -16.27
C ARG A 98 -12.98 -10.66 -14.99
N ASP A 99 -13.58 -10.44 -13.85
CA ASP A 99 -13.10 -11.00 -12.59
C ASP A 99 -13.49 -12.49 -12.55
N VAL A 100 -12.54 -13.34 -12.19
CA VAL A 100 -12.65 -14.78 -12.19
C VAL A 100 -12.64 -15.27 -10.74
N SER A 101 -13.61 -16.10 -10.36
CA SER A 101 -13.64 -16.72 -9.04
C SER A 101 -12.57 -17.81 -8.91
N CYS A 102 -11.98 -17.94 -7.73
CA CYS A 102 -11.03 -19.02 -7.43
C CYS A 102 -11.65 -20.43 -7.52
N SER A 103 -12.99 -20.52 -7.54
CA SER A 103 -13.74 -21.77 -7.72
C SER A 103 -13.92 -22.18 -9.19
N GLU A 104 -13.63 -21.29 -10.14
CA GLU A 104 -13.74 -21.59 -11.57
C GLU A 104 -12.61 -22.49 -12.07
N ASP A 105 -12.87 -23.25 -13.14
CA ASP A 105 -11.84 -24.05 -13.80
C ASP A 105 -10.98 -23.17 -14.72
N PHE A 106 -9.80 -22.81 -14.24
CA PHE A 106 -8.84 -22.00 -15.00
C PHE A 106 -8.28 -22.69 -16.23
N SER A 107 -8.48 -24.01 -16.40
CA SER A 107 -7.98 -24.74 -17.58
C SER A 107 -8.61 -24.24 -18.89
N GLN A 108 -9.84 -23.78 -18.81
CA GLN A 108 -10.62 -23.28 -19.96
C GLN A 108 -10.25 -21.84 -20.35
N LEU A 109 -9.61 -21.08 -19.48
CA LEU A 109 -9.22 -19.69 -19.73
C LEU A 109 -7.95 -19.64 -20.58
N LYS A 110 -7.89 -18.68 -21.51
CA LYS A 110 -6.73 -18.52 -22.40
C LYS A 110 -5.78 -17.43 -21.93
N GLU A 111 -6.31 -16.37 -21.39
CA GLU A 111 -5.59 -15.17 -20.99
C GLU A 111 -6.00 -14.82 -19.55
N LEU A 112 -5.14 -15.12 -18.59
CA LEU A 112 -5.40 -14.97 -17.16
C LEU A 112 -4.21 -14.34 -16.44
N TYR A 113 -4.44 -13.30 -15.66
CA TYR A 113 -3.44 -12.74 -14.76
C TYR A 113 -4.02 -12.49 -13.37
N THR A 114 -3.14 -12.39 -12.39
CA THR A 114 -3.49 -11.97 -11.03
C THR A 114 -2.95 -10.56 -10.79
N GLU A 115 -3.76 -9.72 -10.17
CA GLU A 115 -3.42 -8.36 -9.77
C GLU A 115 -3.52 -8.25 -8.25
N ILE A 116 -2.49 -7.68 -7.60
CA ILE A 116 -2.53 -7.28 -6.19
C ILE A 116 -2.18 -5.81 -6.10
N SER A 117 -2.99 -5.02 -5.43
CA SER A 117 -2.74 -3.60 -5.16
C SER A 117 -2.58 -3.33 -3.66
N PHE A 118 -1.57 -2.53 -3.31
CA PHE A 118 -1.19 -2.24 -1.94
C PHE A 118 -0.38 -0.95 -1.82
N GLU A 119 -0.26 -0.44 -0.60
CA GLU A 119 0.63 0.65 -0.24
C GLU A 119 1.60 0.18 0.84
N VAL A 120 2.84 0.64 0.79
CA VAL A 120 3.84 0.40 1.84
C VAL A 120 4.32 1.74 2.36
N LEU A 121 4.11 1.97 3.64
CA LEU A 121 4.49 3.19 4.33
C LEU A 121 5.60 2.93 5.33
N LEU A 122 6.67 3.68 5.22
CA LEU A 122 7.69 3.75 6.27
C LEU A 122 7.19 4.73 7.35
N TYR A 123 7.22 4.29 8.62
CA TYR A 123 6.73 5.06 9.76
C TYR A 123 5.26 5.52 9.64
N ASN A 124 4.43 4.77 8.93
CA ASN A 124 3.02 5.10 8.65
C ASN A 124 2.81 6.48 7.97
N ALA A 125 3.80 6.98 7.26
CA ALA A 125 3.78 8.32 6.68
C ALA A 125 4.39 8.39 5.29
N ILE A 126 5.50 7.73 5.10
CA ILE A 126 6.38 7.96 3.96
C ILE A 126 6.16 6.82 2.95
N PRO A 127 5.65 7.10 1.75
CA PRO A 127 5.49 6.10 0.71
C PRO A 127 6.84 5.47 0.35
N PHE A 128 7.05 4.22 0.77
CA PHE A 128 8.38 3.59 0.78
C PHE A 128 8.95 3.36 -0.62
N PHE A 129 8.15 2.82 -1.53
CA PHE A 129 8.63 2.52 -2.88
C PHE A 129 8.70 3.76 -3.78
N GLU A 130 7.87 4.78 -3.53
CA GLU A 130 7.89 6.05 -4.25
C GLU A 130 9.18 6.83 -3.99
N ILE A 131 9.70 6.81 -2.74
CA ILE A 131 10.99 7.43 -2.41
C ILE A 131 12.14 6.73 -3.14
N LEU A 132 12.10 5.42 -3.22
CA LEU A 132 13.10 4.66 -3.95
C LEU A 132 13.10 5.02 -5.43
N GLN A 133 11.95 5.45 -6.01
CA GLN A 133 11.78 5.74 -7.44
C GLN A 133 12.25 4.58 -8.33
N LEU A 134 11.97 3.37 -7.88
CA LEU A 134 12.32 2.15 -8.62
C LEU A 134 11.57 2.10 -9.95
N PRO A 135 12.19 1.62 -11.02
CA PRO A 135 11.46 1.27 -12.24
C PRO A 135 10.55 0.06 -12.00
N ALA A 136 9.74 -0.28 -12.98
CA ALA A 136 9.05 -1.58 -12.98
C ALA A 136 10.06 -2.73 -12.85
N ILE A 137 9.80 -3.66 -11.94
CA ILE A 137 10.72 -4.73 -11.59
C ILE A 137 10.19 -6.07 -12.09
N PRO A 138 10.84 -6.69 -13.10
CA PRO A 138 10.56 -8.07 -13.45
C PRO A 138 11.07 -9.01 -12.35
N MET A 139 10.24 -9.97 -11.98
CA MET A 139 10.53 -10.96 -10.96
C MET A 139 10.19 -12.36 -11.51
N PRO A 140 11.15 -13.29 -11.51
CA PRO A 140 10.95 -14.62 -12.09
C PRO A 140 10.07 -15.50 -11.20
N ALA A 141 9.46 -16.51 -11.81
CA ALA A 141 8.50 -17.44 -11.19
C ALA A 141 9.08 -18.30 -10.05
N ASP A 142 10.40 -18.45 -10.02
CA ASP A 142 11.12 -19.24 -9.02
C ASP A 142 11.27 -18.54 -7.66
N LEU A 143 10.83 -17.28 -7.54
CA LEU A 143 10.82 -16.61 -6.26
C LEU A 143 9.79 -17.25 -5.31
N GLU A 144 10.22 -17.44 -4.07
CA GLU A 144 9.51 -18.20 -3.03
C GLU A 144 8.09 -17.71 -2.73
N PHE A 145 7.73 -16.48 -3.11
CA PHE A 145 6.43 -15.90 -2.75
C PHE A 145 5.34 -15.96 -3.85
N GLY A 146 5.60 -16.54 -5.02
CA GLY A 146 4.59 -16.64 -6.09
C GLY A 146 3.31 -17.36 -5.67
N HIS A 147 3.39 -18.34 -4.77
CA HIS A 147 2.23 -19.02 -4.23
C HIS A 147 1.40 -18.14 -3.27
N LEU A 148 2.04 -17.20 -2.54
CA LEU A 148 1.36 -16.29 -1.62
C LEU A 148 0.39 -15.37 -2.33
N ILE A 149 0.73 -14.93 -3.56
CA ILE A 149 -0.15 -14.11 -4.41
C ILE A 149 -1.49 -14.81 -4.63
N ARG A 150 -1.45 -16.11 -4.95
CA ARG A 150 -2.66 -16.90 -5.13
C ARG A 150 -3.43 -17.09 -3.84
N TYR A 151 -2.75 -17.36 -2.72
CA TYR A 151 -3.38 -17.52 -1.41
C TYR A 151 -4.08 -16.24 -0.95
N ILE A 152 -3.48 -15.07 -1.14
CA ILE A 152 -4.11 -13.78 -0.82
C ILE A 152 -5.41 -13.61 -1.61
N THR A 153 -5.38 -13.91 -2.93
CA THR A 153 -6.57 -13.76 -3.78
C THR A 153 -7.69 -14.71 -3.35
N GLN A 154 -7.35 -15.95 -3.04
CA GLN A 154 -8.30 -16.94 -2.53
C GLN A 154 -8.87 -16.56 -1.17
N GLU A 155 -8.03 -16.09 -0.24
CA GLU A 155 -8.44 -15.69 1.10
C GLU A 155 -9.36 -14.47 1.06
N GLN A 156 -9.08 -13.51 0.18
CA GLN A 156 -9.94 -12.34 -0.03
C GLN A 156 -11.35 -12.75 -0.50
N GLU A 157 -11.44 -13.69 -1.44
CA GLU A 157 -12.71 -14.12 -2.00
C GLU A 157 -13.53 -14.95 -1.01
N GLN A 158 -12.89 -15.84 -0.25
CA GLN A 158 -13.57 -16.76 0.66
C GLN A 158 -14.14 -16.11 1.92
N ASN A 159 -13.68 -14.91 2.28
CA ASN A 159 -14.15 -14.11 3.42
C ASN A 159 -14.31 -14.89 4.75
N LYS A 160 -13.33 -15.73 5.08
CA LYS A 160 -13.32 -16.56 6.28
C LYS A 160 -12.89 -15.79 7.53
N LEU A 161 -13.14 -16.38 8.70
CA LEU A 161 -12.64 -15.86 9.98
C LEU A 161 -11.11 -15.68 9.95
N GLY A 162 -10.63 -14.50 10.34
CA GLY A 162 -9.20 -14.19 10.37
C GLY A 162 -8.61 -13.77 9.02
N ARG A 163 -9.41 -13.65 7.96
CA ARG A 163 -8.99 -13.25 6.60
C ARG A 163 -8.00 -12.08 6.60
N ASP A 164 -8.36 -10.96 7.21
CA ASP A 164 -7.52 -9.76 7.16
C ASP A 164 -6.16 -9.98 7.83
N LYS A 165 -6.10 -10.80 8.87
CA LYS A 165 -4.84 -11.15 9.54
C LYS A 165 -3.97 -12.07 8.70
N ILE A 166 -4.57 -13.04 8.01
CA ILE A 166 -3.86 -13.94 7.09
C ILE A 166 -3.31 -13.15 5.91
N ILE A 167 -4.14 -12.30 5.28
CA ILE A 167 -3.70 -11.44 4.17
C ILE A 167 -2.54 -10.52 4.62
N SER A 168 -2.65 -9.90 5.80
CA SER A 168 -1.57 -9.06 6.35
C SER A 168 -0.25 -9.82 6.48
N ASN A 169 -0.29 -11.03 7.02
CA ASN A 169 0.92 -11.86 7.20
C ASN A 169 1.54 -12.24 5.84
N TYR A 170 0.73 -12.64 4.85
CA TYR A 170 1.23 -12.96 3.52
C TYR A 170 1.79 -11.72 2.80
N MET A 171 1.14 -10.57 2.97
CA MET A 171 1.67 -9.32 2.40
C MET A 171 3.00 -8.91 3.04
N GLU A 172 3.15 -9.07 4.37
CA GLU A 172 4.44 -8.84 5.05
C GLU A 172 5.55 -9.72 4.45
N GLU A 173 5.26 -11.00 4.24
CA GLU A 173 6.20 -11.94 3.65
C GLU A 173 6.57 -11.55 2.21
N ILE A 174 5.59 -11.21 1.37
CA ILE A 174 5.82 -10.71 0.01
C ILE A 174 6.73 -9.48 0.00
N ILE A 175 6.48 -8.51 0.88
CA ILE A 175 7.28 -7.29 0.94
C ILE A 175 8.71 -7.58 1.39
N ILE A 176 8.91 -8.49 2.33
CA ILE A 176 10.26 -8.93 2.74
C ILE A 176 11.00 -9.57 1.56
N HIS A 177 10.36 -10.47 0.83
CA HIS A 177 10.96 -11.12 -0.35
C HIS A 177 11.26 -10.12 -1.47
N LEU A 178 10.35 -9.16 -1.71
CA LEU A 178 10.58 -8.07 -2.66
C LEU A 178 11.80 -7.22 -2.26
N CYS A 179 11.92 -6.85 -0.99
CA CYS A 179 13.07 -6.12 -0.46
C CYS A 179 14.37 -6.94 -0.60
N ARG A 180 14.34 -8.25 -0.30
CA ARG A 180 15.49 -9.15 -0.51
C ARG A 180 15.91 -9.23 -1.97
N TYR A 181 14.94 -9.34 -2.88
CA TYR A 181 15.22 -9.35 -4.31
C TYR A 181 15.86 -8.04 -4.77
N ILE A 182 15.32 -6.89 -4.36
CA ILE A 182 15.88 -5.56 -4.63
C ILE A 182 17.32 -5.47 -4.10
N ASP A 183 17.55 -5.88 -2.86
CA ASP A 183 18.87 -5.83 -2.21
C ASP A 183 19.92 -6.72 -2.88
N SER A 184 19.49 -7.87 -3.41
CA SER A 184 20.37 -8.82 -4.10
C SER A 184 20.85 -8.35 -5.47
N GLN A 185 20.16 -7.38 -6.09
CA GLN A 185 20.44 -6.93 -7.45
C GLN A 185 21.28 -5.65 -7.44
N ALA A 186 22.53 -5.72 -7.90
CA ALA A 186 23.44 -4.56 -7.96
C ALA A 186 22.84 -3.35 -8.71
N ARG A 187 22.00 -3.59 -9.72
CA ARG A 187 21.32 -2.54 -10.50
C ARG A 187 20.39 -1.66 -9.68
N PHE A 188 19.88 -2.14 -8.54
CA PHE A 188 18.98 -1.36 -7.69
C PHE A 188 19.69 -0.61 -6.56
N ARG A 189 20.98 -0.84 -6.37
CA ARG A 189 21.76 -0.17 -5.33
C ARG A 189 21.63 1.37 -5.32
N PRO A 190 21.71 2.10 -6.47
CA PRO A 190 21.56 3.55 -6.48
C PRO A 190 20.19 4.03 -6.00
N TYR A 191 19.15 3.21 -6.15
CA TYR A 191 17.80 3.52 -5.65
C TYR A 191 17.71 3.30 -4.13
N VAL A 192 18.31 2.22 -3.62
CA VAL A 192 18.32 1.90 -2.19
C VAL A 192 19.14 2.94 -1.40
N GLU A 193 20.22 3.48 -1.97
CA GLU A 193 21.03 4.52 -1.36
C GLU A 193 20.23 5.81 -1.08
N ARG A 194 19.11 6.04 -1.77
CA ARG A 194 18.19 7.15 -1.46
C ARG A 194 17.56 7.07 -0.08
N LEU A 195 17.55 5.90 0.56
CA LEU A 195 17.08 5.76 1.93
C LEU A 195 18.07 6.29 2.98
N GLU A 196 19.31 6.64 2.62
CA GLU A 196 20.32 7.08 3.58
C GLU A 196 19.87 8.31 4.37
N PHE A 197 19.19 9.26 3.71
CA PHE A 197 18.67 10.45 4.39
C PHE A 197 17.53 10.15 5.38
N LEU A 198 16.78 9.04 5.18
CA LEU A 198 15.74 8.59 6.13
C LEU A 198 16.32 7.88 7.36
N ALA A 199 17.59 7.52 7.31
CA ALA A 199 18.32 6.96 8.44
C ALA A 199 18.78 8.04 9.44
N ASP A 200 18.42 9.32 9.24
CA ASP A 200 18.69 10.37 10.21
C ASP A 200 18.04 10.01 11.56
N ARG A 201 18.89 9.80 12.57
CA ARG A 201 18.47 9.38 13.90
C ARG A 201 17.41 10.32 14.49
N ARG A 202 17.52 11.61 14.21
CA ARG A 202 16.57 12.62 14.71
C ARG A 202 15.16 12.37 14.17
N LEU A 203 15.02 12.01 12.88
CA LEU A 203 13.73 11.63 12.29
C LEU A 203 13.15 10.40 12.99
N VAL A 204 13.97 9.37 13.17
CA VAL A 204 13.56 8.13 13.84
C VAL A 204 13.10 8.42 15.28
N ASP A 205 13.85 9.24 16.01
CA ASP A 205 13.52 9.61 17.39
C ASP A 205 12.22 10.42 17.46
N ILE A 206 12.00 11.39 16.53
CA ILE A 206 10.73 12.12 16.40
C ILE A 206 9.57 11.16 16.19
N VAL A 207 9.67 10.27 15.20
CA VAL A 207 8.58 9.36 14.83
C VAL A 207 8.25 8.42 15.99
N LYS A 208 9.26 7.79 16.60
CA LYS A 208 9.07 6.91 17.76
C LYS A 208 8.44 7.64 18.93
N TYR A 209 8.87 8.89 19.20
CA TYR A 209 8.29 9.69 20.27
C TYR A 209 6.81 9.99 20.01
N ILE A 210 6.46 10.43 18.79
CA ILE A 210 5.07 10.71 18.39
C ILE A 210 4.21 9.45 18.55
N GLN A 211 4.64 8.31 18.02
CA GLN A 211 3.90 7.05 18.06
C GLN A 211 3.67 6.55 19.50
N GLY A 212 4.64 6.76 20.39
CA GLY A 212 4.53 6.36 21.79
C GLY A 212 3.79 7.36 22.70
N ASN A 213 3.42 8.56 22.20
CA ASN A 213 2.89 9.65 23.05
C ASN A 213 1.75 10.44 22.39
N LEU A 214 0.91 9.78 21.58
CA LEU A 214 -0.16 10.45 20.80
C LEU A 214 -1.13 11.25 21.65
N GLU A 215 -1.36 10.82 22.91
CA GLU A 215 -2.25 11.47 23.87
C GLU A 215 -1.67 12.76 24.48
N LYS A 216 -0.34 12.94 24.37
CA LYS A 216 0.37 14.07 25.01
C LYS A 216 0.44 15.32 24.12
N ASP A 217 1.05 16.37 24.67
CA ASP A 217 1.43 17.54 23.90
C ASP A 217 2.53 17.17 22.90
N LEU A 218 2.26 17.36 21.62
CA LEU A 218 3.15 17.14 20.49
C LEU A 218 3.38 18.44 19.72
N SER A 219 3.46 19.57 20.46
CA SER A 219 3.82 20.86 19.87
C SER A 219 5.21 20.84 19.23
N ASN A 220 5.46 21.77 18.32
CA ASN A 220 6.78 21.91 17.70
C ASN A 220 7.89 22.05 18.75
N LYS A 221 7.62 22.76 19.85
CA LYS A 221 8.55 22.91 20.97
C LYS A 221 8.95 21.56 21.58
N VAL A 222 7.99 20.69 21.82
CA VAL A 222 8.25 19.34 22.40
C VAL A 222 9.06 18.51 21.41
N ILE A 223 8.65 18.48 20.14
CA ILE A 223 9.31 17.66 19.12
C ILE A 223 10.71 18.19 18.79
N ALA A 224 10.91 19.49 18.79
CA ALA A 224 12.22 20.14 18.59
C ALA A 224 13.24 19.69 19.67
N ASN A 225 12.80 19.58 20.92
CA ASN A 225 13.65 19.08 22.01
C ASN A 225 14.07 17.62 21.79
N ILE A 226 13.19 16.76 21.28
CA ILE A 226 13.49 15.36 20.96
C ILE A 226 14.55 15.23 19.86
N ALA A 227 14.46 16.12 18.85
CA ALA A 227 15.39 16.12 17.72
C ALA A 227 16.64 16.97 17.94
N TYR A 228 16.75 17.67 19.06
CA TYR A 228 17.84 18.63 19.35
C TYR A 228 17.99 19.70 18.27
N VAL A 229 16.86 20.23 17.80
CA VAL A 229 16.79 21.33 16.82
C VAL A 229 15.99 22.51 17.39
N SER A 230 15.99 23.66 16.70
CA SER A 230 15.13 24.80 17.10
C SER A 230 13.65 24.53 16.78
N GLU A 231 12.76 25.16 17.55
CA GLU A 231 11.31 25.06 17.37
C GLU A 231 10.88 25.52 15.96
N ASP A 232 11.48 26.59 15.45
CA ASP A 232 11.19 27.14 14.12
C ASP A 232 11.67 26.22 12.99
N TYR A 233 12.67 25.40 13.23
CA TYR A 233 13.27 24.53 12.23
C TYR A 233 12.63 23.13 12.16
N VAL A 234 12.09 22.60 13.27
CA VAL A 234 11.64 21.19 13.34
C VAL A 234 10.57 20.85 12.29
N GLY A 235 9.63 21.76 12.02
CA GLY A 235 8.60 21.57 10.99
C GLY A 235 9.19 21.47 9.59
N GLN A 236 10.14 22.33 9.25
CA GLN A 236 10.85 22.30 7.97
C GLN A 236 11.74 21.05 7.85
N PHE A 237 12.46 20.70 8.91
CA PHE A 237 13.27 19.50 8.99
C PHE A 237 12.44 18.25 8.71
N PHE A 238 11.32 18.08 9.43
CA PHE A 238 10.43 16.94 9.23
C PHE A 238 9.88 16.88 7.79
N LYS A 239 9.39 18.02 7.28
CA LYS A 239 8.83 18.13 5.93
C LYS A 239 9.87 17.84 4.84
N SER A 240 11.11 18.28 5.01
CA SER A 240 12.18 18.05 4.02
C SER A 240 12.53 16.57 3.87
N LEU A 241 12.40 15.78 4.95
CA LEU A 241 12.71 14.34 4.97
C LEU A 241 11.50 13.47 4.60
N THR A 242 10.29 13.89 4.98
CA THR A 242 9.08 13.06 4.84
C THR A 242 8.13 13.51 3.73
N GLY A 243 8.32 14.73 3.21
CA GLY A 243 7.37 15.36 2.30
C GLY A 243 6.10 15.91 2.99
N GLN A 244 5.88 15.59 4.27
CA GLN A 244 4.65 15.90 5.01
C GLN A 244 4.88 16.99 6.07
N ASN A 245 3.82 17.77 6.35
CA ASN A 245 3.82 18.68 7.48
C ASN A 245 3.79 17.89 8.79
N LEU A 246 4.59 18.30 9.79
CA LEU A 246 4.71 17.62 11.08
C LEU A 246 3.36 17.53 11.82
N GLN A 247 2.58 18.61 11.86
CA GLN A 247 1.29 18.61 12.57
C GLN A 247 0.23 17.79 11.84
N ASP A 248 0.23 17.77 10.50
CA ASP A 248 -0.63 16.90 9.70
C ASP A 248 -0.26 15.41 9.93
N TYR A 249 1.02 15.10 10.04
CA TYR A 249 1.47 13.76 10.40
C TYR A 249 0.96 13.33 11.76
N ILE A 250 1.14 14.17 12.80
CA ILE A 250 0.65 13.87 14.16
C ILE A 250 -0.86 13.65 14.18
N GLU A 251 -1.61 14.53 13.50
CA GLU A 251 -3.07 14.39 13.41
C GLU A 251 -3.46 13.08 12.72
N ASN A 252 -2.80 12.73 11.63
CA ASN A 252 -3.02 11.49 10.91
C ASN A 252 -2.74 10.25 11.78
N GLN A 253 -1.67 10.24 12.58
CA GLN A 253 -1.36 9.16 13.51
C GLN A 253 -2.44 9.01 14.59
N ARG A 254 -2.93 10.13 15.13
CA ARG A 254 -4.05 10.16 16.08
C ARG A 254 -5.34 9.57 15.51
N LEU A 255 -5.68 9.92 14.27
CA LEU A 255 -6.86 9.40 13.58
C LEU A 255 -6.75 7.89 13.29
N GLU A 256 -5.59 7.40 12.86
CA GLU A 256 -5.34 5.96 12.67
C GLU A 256 -5.47 5.19 13.99
N ARG A 257 -4.89 5.72 15.06
CA ARG A 257 -5.03 5.12 16.39
C ARG A 257 -6.48 5.10 16.87
N ALA A 258 -7.23 6.17 16.60
CA ALA A 258 -8.66 6.22 16.91
C ALA A 258 -9.45 5.15 16.13
N MET A 259 -9.16 4.94 14.85
CA MET A 259 -9.78 3.88 14.04
C MET A 259 -9.58 2.50 14.68
N GLN A 260 -8.35 2.18 15.13
CA GLN A 260 -8.07 0.93 15.82
C GLN A 260 -8.87 0.79 17.13
N LEU A 261 -8.91 1.85 17.96
CA LEU A 261 -9.64 1.84 19.21
C LEU A 261 -11.16 1.70 19.01
N LEU A 262 -11.74 2.36 18.00
CA LEU A 262 -13.15 2.23 17.65
C LEU A 262 -13.56 0.79 17.31
N ARG A 263 -12.66 0.01 16.74
CA ARG A 263 -12.89 -1.40 16.38
C ARG A 263 -12.72 -2.36 17.56
N THR A 264 -11.85 -2.03 18.52
CA THR A 264 -11.38 -2.98 19.54
C THR A 264 -11.83 -2.64 20.97
N GLN A 265 -12.26 -1.39 21.25
CA GLN A 265 -12.55 -0.94 22.60
C GLN A 265 -14.01 -0.48 22.76
N PRO A 266 -14.63 -0.69 23.94
CA PRO A 266 -16.01 -0.29 24.19
C PRO A 266 -16.19 1.20 24.47
N ASP A 267 -15.10 1.96 24.66
CA ASP A 267 -15.09 3.39 25.05
C ASP A 267 -15.96 4.24 24.13
N ASN A 268 -16.58 5.30 24.64
CA ASN A 268 -17.34 6.20 23.78
C ASN A 268 -16.43 7.03 22.86
N ILE A 269 -17.02 7.65 21.82
CA ILE A 269 -16.23 8.37 20.79
C ILE A 269 -15.48 9.57 21.37
N GLN A 270 -16.06 10.24 22.36
CA GLN A 270 -15.43 11.39 23.02
C GLN A 270 -14.21 10.94 23.83
N GLU A 271 -14.36 9.84 24.58
CA GLU A 271 -13.25 9.22 25.31
C GLU A 271 -12.11 8.80 24.38
N ILE A 272 -12.46 8.15 23.24
CA ILE A 272 -11.45 7.79 22.24
C ILE A 272 -10.76 9.03 21.68
N ALA A 273 -11.50 10.09 21.32
CA ALA A 273 -10.92 11.33 20.84
C ALA A 273 -9.90 11.91 21.83
N HIS A 274 -10.24 11.96 23.13
CA HIS A 274 -9.34 12.43 24.17
C HIS A 274 -8.12 11.50 24.36
N ARG A 275 -8.33 10.18 24.37
CA ARG A 275 -7.24 9.19 24.51
C ARG A 275 -6.21 9.26 23.38
N VAL A 276 -6.61 9.69 22.20
CA VAL A 276 -5.66 9.86 21.09
C VAL A 276 -5.16 11.30 20.96
N GLY A 277 -5.48 12.19 21.90
CA GLY A 277 -4.92 13.53 22.01
C GLY A 277 -5.69 14.66 21.31
N PHE A 278 -6.96 14.43 20.90
CA PHE A 278 -7.82 15.52 20.45
C PHE A 278 -8.47 16.23 21.63
N LYS A 279 -8.30 17.55 21.72
CA LYS A 279 -8.92 18.39 22.76
C LYS A 279 -10.40 18.67 22.47
N ASP A 280 -10.79 18.72 21.19
CA ASP A 280 -12.14 18.99 20.72
C ASP A 280 -12.72 17.77 19.98
N PRO A 281 -13.70 17.05 20.57
CA PRO A 281 -14.36 15.92 19.93
C PRO A 281 -15.13 16.27 18.64
N ALA A 282 -15.61 17.51 18.49
CA ALA A 282 -16.29 17.94 17.28
C ALA A 282 -15.29 18.11 16.13
N TYR A 283 -14.12 18.68 16.41
CA TYR A 283 -13.01 18.76 15.46
C TYR A 283 -12.55 17.35 15.05
N PHE A 284 -12.33 16.46 16.02
CA PHE A 284 -12.02 15.05 15.77
C PHE A 284 -13.01 14.41 14.80
N SER A 285 -14.32 14.53 15.06
CA SER A 285 -15.35 13.90 14.23
C SER A 285 -15.31 14.39 12.77
N ARG A 286 -15.09 15.70 12.56
CA ARG A 286 -14.94 16.27 11.20
C ARG A 286 -13.71 15.73 10.49
N ARG A 287 -12.55 15.72 11.17
CA ARG A 287 -11.29 15.23 10.60
C ARG A 287 -11.33 13.73 10.32
N PHE A 288 -11.93 12.96 11.23
CA PHE A 288 -12.13 11.51 11.07
C PHE A 288 -12.98 11.20 9.83
N LYS A 289 -14.12 11.88 9.67
CA LYS A 289 -14.99 11.73 8.50
C LYS A 289 -14.27 12.10 7.20
N LEU A 290 -13.50 13.18 7.21
CA LEU A 290 -12.73 13.62 6.04
C LEU A 290 -11.69 12.59 5.62
N LYS A 291 -10.96 12.01 6.59
CA LYS A 291 -9.89 11.04 6.31
C LYS A 291 -10.43 9.68 5.85
N PHE A 292 -11.45 9.15 6.53
CA PHE A 292 -11.91 7.78 6.30
C PHE A 292 -13.20 7.69 5.48
N ASN A 293 -13.74 8.82 5.05
CA ASN A 293 -15.04 8.93 4.37
C ASN A 293 -16.19 8.20 5.12
N ALA A 294 -16.05 8.04 6.43
CA ALA A 294 -16.99 7.35 7.31
C ALA A 294 -17.07 8.03 8.69
N ASN A 295 -18.22 8.00 9.32
CA ASN A 295 -18.38 8.51 10.67
C ASN A 295 -17.82 7.51 11.71
N ALA A 296 -17.21 8.00 12.78
CA ALA A 296 -16.73 7.17 13.88
C ALA A 296 -17.82 6.28 14.49
N ASN A 297 -19.06 6.79 14.57
CA ASN A 297 -20.23 6.01 15.01
C ASN A 297 -20.54 4.83 14.11
N SER A 298 -20.48 5.01 12.78
CA SER A 298 -20.75 3.93 11.83
C SER A 298 -19.71 2.81 11.96
N ILE A 299 -18.42 3.17 12.05
CA ILE A 299 -17.33 2.19 12.24
C ILE A 299 -17.56 1.38 13.51
N ARG A 300 -17.94 2.03 14.61
CA ARG A 300 -18.25 1.34 15.87
C ARG A 300 -19.45 0.41 15.78
N GLN A 301 -20.52 0.84 15.09
CA GLN A 301 -21.71 0.00 14.92
C GLN A 301 -21.41 -1.26 14.12
N PHE A 302 -20.61 -1.15 13.05
CA PHE A 302 -20.13 -2.30 12.29
C PHE A 302 -19.30 -3.24 13.16
N ALA A 303 -18.31 -2.73 13.89
CA ALA A 303 -17.47 -3.56 14.76
C ALA A 303 -18.25 -4.28 15.87
N ARG A 304 -19.36 -3.68 16.37
CA ARG A 304 -20.24 -4.33 17.36
C ARG A 304 -21.12 -5.42 16.75
N LYS A 305 -21.60 -5.25 15.52
CA LYS A 305 -22.38 -6.28 14.81
C LYS A 305 -21.50 -7.48 14.48
N ASP A 306 -20.30 -7.25 13.99
CA ASP A 306 -19.33 -8.33 13.72
C ASP A 306 -18.94 -9.10 15.00
N ALA A 307 -18.93 -8.46 16.17
CA ALA A 307 -18.61 -9.10 17.44
C ALA A 307 -19.80 -9.89 18.05
N VAL A 308 -21.04 -9.62 17.62
CA VAL A 308 -22.26 -10.30 18.13
C VAL A 308 -22.74 -11.41 17.18
N GLY A 309 -22.16 -11.52 15.99
CA GLY A 309 -22.44 -12.65 15.07
C GLY A 309 -23.84 -12.60 14.43
N GLU A 310 -24.39 -11.40 14.19
CA GLU A 310 -25.60 -11.19 13.37
C GLU A 310 -25.28 -10.82 11.93
#